data_0622494c881591159dc5704bd83033cb
#
_entry.id   0622494c881591159dc5704bd83033cb
#
_cell.length_a   1.000
_cell.length_b   1.000
_cell.length_c   1.000
_cell.angle_alpha   90.00
_cell.angle_beta   90.00
_cell.angle_gamma   90.00
#
_symmetry.space_group_name_H-M   'P 1'
#
loop_
_entity.id
_entity.type
_entity.pdbx_description
1 polymer ?
#
loop_
_entity_poly.entity_id
_entity_poly.type
_entity_poly.pdbx_seq_one_letter_code
_entity_poly.pdbx_strand_id
1 'polypeptide(L)'
;MRRIGRRLHRASTKRRKNMRKVAIYGKGGIGKSTTTQNTVAGLAEMGKKVMVVGCDPKADSTRLLLGGLAQRTVLDTLREEGEDVELEDVRKEGYGGSLCTESGGPEPGVGCAGRGIITSINLLEQLGAYAESEALDYVFYDVLGDVVCGGFAMPIREGKAQEIYIVVSGEMMAMYAANNICKGIVKFAEAGGVRLGGLICNSRKVDNEQEMIQALADKLGTQMIHFVPRDNMVQRAEINRKTVIDYDPGHPQADEYRTLAKKIDGNDMKVIPTPLKIDELEKLLIDYGIAA
;
A
#
# COMPACT_ATOMS: atom_id res chain seq x y z
N MET A 1 -28.08 44.53 39.71
CA MET A 1 -28.28 43.72 38.50
C MET A 1 -26.94 43.43 37.83
N ARG A 2 -26.35 42.25 38.05
CA ARG A 2 -25.08 41.84 37.42
C ARG A 2 -25.39 40.85 36.29
N ARG A 3 -25.12 41.22 35.04
CA ARG A 3 -25.24 40.32 33.88
C ARG A 3 -24.04 39.38 33.83
N ILE A 4 -24.30 38.08 34.01
CA ILE A 4 -23.33 37.00 33.83
C ILE A 4 -23.30 36.68 32.35
N GLY A 5 -22.21 37.07 31.67
CA GLY A 5 -21.96 36.72 30.27
C GLY A 5 -21.57 35.23 30.17
N ARG A 6 -22.42 34.39 29.60
CA ARG A 6 -22.09 33.01 29.18
C ARG A 6 -21.14 33.10 27.96
N ARG A 7 -19.86 32.78 28.16
CA ARG A 7 -18.95 32.46 27.07
C ARG A 7 -19.33 31.09 26.52
N LEU A 8 -19.98 31.07 25.37
CA LEU A 8 -20.14 29.86 24.55
C LEU A 8 -18.76 29.45 24.04
N HIS A 9 -18.21 28.35 24.58
CA HIS A 9 -17.11 27.65 23.97
C HIS A 9 -17.60 27.07 22.62
N ARG A 10 -17.22 27.72 21.53
CA ARG A 10 -17.29 27.13 20.19
C ARG A 10 -16.30 25.96 20.17
N ALA A 11 -16.78 24.75 20.38
CA ALA A 11 -16.04 23.56 20.03
C ALA A 11 -15.82 23.59 18.52
N SER A 12 -14.56 23.75 18.12
CA SER A 12 -14.15 23.61 16.73
C SER A 12 -14.43 22.15 16.32
N THR A 13 -15.50 21.93 15.58
CA THR A 13 -15.74 20.68 14.88
C THR A 13 -14.68 20.55 13.80
N LYS A 14 -13.52 19.97 14.15
CA LYS A 14 -12.54 19.48 13.18
C LYS A 14 -13.30 18.56 12.23
N ARG A 15 -13.49 18.99 10.98
CA ARG A 15 -14.05 18.17 9.90
C ARG A 15 -13.22 16.89 9.86
N ARG A 16 -13.78 15.74 10.27
CA ARG A 16 -13.10 14.46 10.21
C ARG A 16 -12.72 14.23 8.75
N LYS A 17 -11.44 14.03 8.51
CA LYS A 17 -10.92 13.65 7.19
C LYS A 17 -11.46 12.24 6.93
N ASN A 18 -12.10 12.00 5.79
CA ASN A 18 -12.54 10.66 5.42
C ASN A 18 -11.34 9.71 5.41
N MET A 19 -11.51 8.51 5.94
CA MET A 19 -10.51 7.43 5.90
C MET A 19 -10.06 7.20 4.46
N ARG A 20 -8.76 7.22 4.22
CA ARG A 20 -8.17 6.96 2.90
C ARG A 20 -7.89 5.46 2.73
N LYS A 21 -8.37 4.89 1.64
CA LYS A 21 -8.17 3.49 1.28
C LYS A 21 -7.17 3.40 0.14
N VAL A 22 -5.97 2.96 0.45
CA VAL A 22 -4.80 2.92 -0.43
C VAL A 22 -4.46 1.48 -0.77
N ALA A 23 -4.14 1.17 -2.02
CA ALA A 23 -3.55 -0.11 -2.38
C ALA A 23 -2.18 0.08 -3.04
N ILE A 24 -1.25 -0.78 -2.66
CA ILE A 24 0.12 -0.81 -3.19
C ILE A 24 0.25 -1.99 -4.14
N TYR A 25 0.59 -1.67 -5.39
CA TYR A 25 0.81 -2.63 -6.47
C TYR A 25 2.25 -2.58 -6.99
N GLY A 26 2.62 -3.51 -7.84
CA GLY A 26 3.93 -3.57 -8.52
C GLY A 26 4.38 -5.01 -8.73
N LYS A 27 5.42 -5.22 -9.54
CA LYS A 27 5.96 -6.53 -9.88
C LYS A 27 6.32 -7.37 -8.65
N GLY A 28 6.19 -8.69 -8.75
CA GLY A 28 6.68 -9.63 -7.72
C GLY A 28 8.16 -9.39 -7.39
N GLY A 29 8.50 -9.34 -6.10
CA GLY A 29 9.88 -9.12 -5.65
C GLY A 29 10.40 -7.68 -5.77
N ILE A 30 9.59 -6.70 -6.20
CA ILE A 30 10.00 -5.30 -6.33
C ILE A 30 10.19 -4.58 -4.97
N GLY A 31 9.74 -5.18 -3.87
CA GLY A 31 9.82 -4.59 -2.54
C GLY A 31 8.55 -3.88 -2.09
N LYS A 32 7.39 -4.25 -2.61
CA LYS A 32 6.09 -3.67 -2.20
C LYS A 32 5.86 -3.73 -0.70
N SER A 33 5.88 -4.94 -0.13
CA SER A 33 5.58 -5.15 1.29
C SER A 33 6.57 -4.43 2.20
N THR A 34 7.85 -4.42 1.85
CA THR A 34 8.87 -3.64 2.57
C THR A 34 8.57 -2.14 2.49
N THR A 35 8.24 -1.62 1.30
CA THR A 35 7.88 -0.21 1.10
C THR A 35 6.60 0.14 1.84
N THR A 36 5.57 -0.71 1.78
CA THR A 36 4.30 -0.52 2.50
C THR A 36 4.52 -0.43 4.00
N GLN A 37 5.22 -1.39 4.59
CA GLN A 37 5.45 -1.45 6.04
C GLN A 37 6.26 -0.25 6.55
N ASN A 38 7.30 0.16 5.82
CA ASN A 38 8.07 1.36 6.17
C ASN A 38 7.26 2.65 5.99
N THR A 39 6.42 2.74 4.96
CA THR A 39 5.51 3.89 4.78
C THR A 39 4.51 3.98 5.93
N VAL A 40 3.94 2.86 6.33
CA VAL A 40 3.01 2.77 7.47
C VAL A 40 3.70 3.17 8.77
N ALA A 41 4.94 2.71 9.01
CA ALA A 41 5.72 3.15 10.16
C ALA A 41 5.91 4.67 10.18
N GLY A 42 6.23 5.28 9.01
CA GLY A 42 6.34 6.74 8.88
C GLY A 42 5.03 7.48 9.12
N LEU A 43 3.90 6.94 8.67
CA LEU A 43 2.57 7.51 8.95
C LEU A 43 2.21 7.39 10.44
N ALA A 44 2.55 6.27 11.10
CA ALA A 44 2.34 6.07 12.51
C ALA A 44 3.15 7.08 13.35
N GLU A 45 4.43 7.37 13.00
CA GLU A 45 5.21 8.45 13.62
C GLU A 45 4.56 9.84 13.45
N MET A 46 3.79 10.06 12.37
CA MET A 46 3.01 11.28 12.17
C MET A 46 1.71 11.30 12.99
N GLY A 47 1.45 10.29 13.81
CA GLY A 47 0.24 10.16 14.61
C GLY A 47 -0.99 9.72 13.83
N LYS A 48 -0.82 9.10 12.65
CA LYS A 48 -1.93 8.54 11.86
C LYS A 48 -2.29 7.15 12.38
N LYS A 49 -3.58 6.87 12.50
CA LYS A 49 -4.06 5.52 12.78
C LYS A 49 -4.21 4.75 11.47
N VAL A 50 -3.36 3.77 11.26
CA VAL A 50 -3.25 3.02 10.00
C VAL A 50 -3.55 1.55 10.22
N MET A 51 -4.34 0.96 9.32
CA MET A 51 -4.51 -0.48 9.23
C MET A 51 -3.86 -1.02 7.96
N VAL A 52 -3.13 -2.12 8.07
CA VAL A 52 -2.57 -2.86 6.94
C VAL A 52 -3.33 -4.16 6.75
N VAL A 53 -3.75 -4.40 5.52
CA VAL A 53 -4.38 -5.65 5.08
C VAL A 53 -3.45 -6.32 4.08
N GLY A 54 -2.75 -7.35 4.51
CA GLY A 54 -1.91 -8.17 3.65
C GLY A 54 -2.77 -9.04 2.74
N CYS A 55 -2.57 -8.89 1.44
CA CYS A 55 -3.28 -9.63 0.40
C CYS A 55 -2.37 -10.65 -0.31
N ASP A 56 -1.25 -11.03 0.29
CA ASP A 56 -0.37 -12.08 -0.20
C ASP A 56 -0.65 -13.39 0.56
N PRO A 57 -0.83 -14.53 -0.14
CA PRO A 57 -0.98 -15.84 0.51
C PRO A 57 0.15 -16.22 1.46
N LYS A 58 1.35 -15.63 1.31
CA LYS A 58 2.49 -15.87 2.19
C LYS A 58 2.36 -15.23 3.57
N ALA A 59 1.40 -14.31 3.75
CA ALA A 59 1.15 -13.61 5.01
C ALA A 59 2.41 -12.94 5.60
N ASP A 60 3.14 -12.18 4.77
CA ASP A 60 4.38 -11.47 5.15
C ASP A 60 4.28 -9.94 5.03
N SER A 61 3.11 -9.43 4.71
CA SER A 61 2.86 -7.99 4.49
C SER A 61 2.90 -7.14 5.76
N THR A 62 2.84 -7.77 6.94
CA THR A 62 2.81 -7.09 8.25
C THR A 62 3.97 -7.48 9.16
N ARG A 63 4.83 -8.39 8.70
CA ARG A 63 5.89 -9.01 9.49
C ARG A 63 6.84 -8.02 10.15
N LEU A 64 7.24 -6.95 9.46
CA LEU A 64 8.19 -5.97 9.99
C LEU A 64 7.54 -5.02 11.00
N LEU A 65 6.24 -4.76 10.89
CA LEU A 65 5.46 -3.99 11.85
C LEU A 65 5.22 -4.77 13.14
N LEU A 66 5.11 -6.10 13.03
CA LEU A 66 4.85 -7.02 14.15
C LEU A 66 6.12 -7.58 14.81
N GLY A 67 7.31 -7.06 14.48
CA GLY A 67 8.57 -7.57 15.04
C GLY A 67 8.88 -9.02 14.64
N GLY A 68 8.36 -9.46 13.50
CA GLY A 68 8.54 -10.81 12.98
C GLY A 68 7.55 -11.84 13.53
N LEU A 69 6.56 -11.40 14.31
CA LEU A 69 5.48 -12.28 14.75
C LEU A 69 4.72 -12.76 13.51
N ALA A 70 4.65 -14.07 13.32
CA ALA A 70 3.72 -14.67 12.38
C ALA A 70 2.32 -14.61 13.01
N GLN A 71 1.40 -13.92 12.35
CA GLN A 71 0.02 -13.90 12.83
C GLN A 71 -0.83 -14.92 12.09
N ARG A 72 -1.86 -15.40 12.77
CA ARG A 72 -2.89 -16.22 12.20
C ARG A 72 -3.62 -15.43 11.12
N THR A 73 -3.84 -16.02 9.96
CA THR A 73 -4.49 -15.31 8.86
C THR A 73 -6.01 -15.30 9.02
N VAL A 74 -6.67 -14.35 8.38
CA VAL A 74 -8.15 -14.26 8.35
C VAL A 74 -8.77 -15.56 7.85
N LEU A 75 -8.19 -16.16 6.80
CA LEU A 75 -8.72 -17.42 6.23
C LEU A 75 -8.47 -18.61 7.11
N ASP A 76 -7.34 -18.69 7.81
CA ASP A 76 -7.08 -19.78 8.75
C ASP A 76 -8.03 -19.71 9.94
N THR A 77 -8.22 -18.51 10.49
CA THR A 77 -9.16 -18.27 11.59
C THR A 77 -10.59 -18.64 11.17
N LEU A 78 -11.02 -18.20 9.99
CA LEU A 78 -12.35 -18.53 9.46
C LEU A 78 -12.58 -20.04 9.27
N ARG A 79 -11.52 -20.79 8.88
CA ARG A 79 -11.63 -22.26 8.75
C ARG A 79 -11.76 -22.98 10.09
N GLU A 80 -11.09 -22.45 11.12
CA GLU A 80 -11.05 -23.09 12.43
C GLU A 80 -12.23 -22.68 13.31
N GLU A 81 -12.71 -21.45 13.24
CA GLU A 81 -13.73 -20.88 14.12
C GLU A 81 -15.09 -20.64 13.42
N GLY A 82 -15.11 -20.67 12.08
CA GLY A 82 -16.35 -20.47 11.32
C GLY A 82 -16.93 -19.07 11.51
N GLU A 83 -18.19 -18.99 11.94
CA GLU A 83 -18.92 -17.74 12.14
C GLU A 83 -18.61 -17.05 13.48
N ASP A 84 -17.88 -17.73 14.39
CA ASP A 84 -17.54 -17.21 15.72
C ASP A 84 -16.28 -16.33 15.72
N VAL A 85 -15.70 -16.04 14.53
CA VAL A 85 -14.52 -15.17 14.39
C VAL A 85 -14.82 -13.76 14.85
N GLU A 86 -13.97 -13.23 15.75
CA GLU A 86 -13.98 -11.84 16.17
C GLU A 86 -12.84 -11.04 15.52
N LEU A 87 -12.96 -9.70 15.51
CA LEU A 87 -11.96 -8.84 14.87
C LEU A 87 -10.58 -8.96 15.53
N GLU A 88 -10.55 -9.16 16.84
CA GLU A 88 -9.35 -9.30 17.65
C GLU A 88 -8.55 -10.57 17.34
N ASP A 89 -9.20 -11.61 16.82
CA ASP A 89 -8.55 -12.86 16.45
C ASP A 89 -7.67 -12.69 15.22
N VAL A 90 -8.10 -11.84 14.28
CA VAL A 90 -7.49 -11.63 12.98
C VAL A 90 -6.70 -10.33 12.86
N ARG A 91 -6.72 -9.48 13.91
CA ARG A 91 -6.07 -8.20 13.94
C ARG A 91 -5.06 -8.11 15.09
N LYS A 92 -3.84 -7.70 14.79
CA LYS A 92 -2.78 -7.46 15.79
C LYS A 92 -2.30 -6.02 15.73
N GLU A 93 -1.88 -5.49 16.87
CA GLU A 93 -1.25 -4.18 16.95
C GLU A 93 0.26 -4.32 16.76
N GLY A 94 0.81 -3.50 15.87
CA GLY A 94 2.21 -3.44 15.52
C GLY A 94 2.85 -2.08 15.83
N TYR A 95 4.00 -1.82 15.21
CA TYR A 95 4.79 -0.60 15.41
C TYR A 95 3.94 0.67 15.36
N GLY A 96 4.10 1.53 16.38
CA GLY A 96 3.42 2.82 16.45
C GLY A 96 1.90 2.76 16.52
N GLY A 97 1.32 1.63 16.97
CA GLY A 97 -0.13 1.43 17.04
C GLY A 97 -0.77 1.10 15.68
N SER A 98 0.05 0.71 14.68
CA SER A 98 -0.49 0.24 13.40
C SER A 98 -1.25 -1.07 13.58
N LEU A 99 -2.43 -1.18 12.94
CA LEU A 99 -3.25 -2.37 12.99
C LEU A 99 -2.91 -3.28 11.81
N CYS A 100 -2.67 -4.55 12.06
CA CYS A 100 -2.14 -5.51 11.10
C CYS A 100 -3.06 -6.69 10.94
N THR A 101 -3.42 -7.03 9.70
CA THR A 101 -4.15 -8.25 9.33
C THR A 101 -3.49 -8.91 8.12
N GLU A 102 -3.57 -10.24 8.04
CA GLU A 102 -3.12 -11.02 6.88
C GLU A 102 -4.30 -11.84 6.34
N SER A 103 -4.57 -11.72 5.05
CA SER A 103 -5.65 -12.47 4.42
C SER A 103 -5.38 -13.98 4.42
N GLY A 104 -4.14 -14.36 4.18
CA GLY A 104 -3.77 -15.75 3.97
C GLY A 104 -4.12 -16.25 2.55
N GLY A 105 -3.94 -17.54 2.34
CA GLY A 105 -4.19 -18.21 1.06
C GLY A 105 -5.09 -19.44 1.20
N PRO A 106 -5.54 -20.00 0.08
CA PRO A 106 -6.16 -21.32 0.08
C PRO A 106 -5.13 -22.36 0.48
N GLU A 107 -5.60 -23.53 0.90
CA GLU A 107 -4.72 -24.68 1.10
C GLU A 107 -3.94 -24.99 -0.19
N PRO A 108 -2.68 -25.44 -0.09
CA PRO A 108 -1.90 -25.82 -1.26
C PRO A 108 -2.65 -26.79 -2.15
N GLY A 109 -2.80 -26.44 -3.43
CA GLY A 109 -3.53 -27.29 -4.41
C GLY A 109 -5.05 -27.10 -4.42
N VAL A 110 -5.63 -26.27 -3.55
CA VAL A 110 -7.07 -26.04 -3.46
C VAL A 110 -7.43 -24.60 -3.78
N GLY A 111 -8.02 -24.35 -4.92
CA GLY A 111 -8.65 -23.09 -5.27
C GLY A 111 -7.70 -21.97 -5.74
N CYS A 112 -8.29 -20.79 -6.01
CA CYS A 112 -7.58 -19.60 -6.45
C CYS A 112 -7.34 -18.66 -5.26
N ALA A 113 -6.10 -18.26 -5.04
CA ALA A 113 -5.71 -17.31 -3.99
C ALA A 113 -6.55 -16.01 -4.01
N GLY A 114 -6.94 -15.55 -5.19
CA GLY A 114 -7.76 -14.35 -5.34
C GLY A 114 -9.16 -14.44 -4.72
N ARG A 115 -9.77 -15.63 -4.66
CA ARG A 115 -11.06 -15.82 -3.95
C ARG A 115 -10.88 -15.66 -2.44
N GLY A 116 -9.78 -16.16 -1.89
CA GLY A 116 -9.46 -16.01 -0.48
C GLY A 116 -9.35 -14.55 -0.07
N ILE A 117 -8.70 -13.70 -0.89
CA ILE A 117 -8.60 -12.26 -0.62
C ILE A 117 -9.98 -11.59 -0.59
N ILE A 118 -10.88 -11.93 -1.50
CA ILE A 118 -12.25 -11.41 -1.52
C ILE A 118 -12.96 -11.79 -0.21
N THR A 119 -12.89 -13.06 0.18
CA THR A 119 -13.51 -13.57 1.41
C THR A 119 -12.95 -12.85 2.64
N SER A 120 -11.63 -12.69 2.72
CA SER A 120 -10.94 -12.02 3.81
C SER A 120 -11.37 -10.54 3.95
N ILE A 121 -11.37 -9.77 2.86
CA ILE A 121 -11.75 -8.35 2.92
C ILE A 121 -13.24 -8.20 3.29
N ASN A 122 -14.10 -9.05 2.77
CA ASN A 122 -15.53 -9.01 3.11
C ASN A 122 -15.78 -9.38 4.58
N LEU A 123 -15.06 -10.38 5.11
CA LEU A 123 -15.13 -10.71 6.53
C LEU A 123 -14.66 -9.54 7.40
N LEU A 124 -13.55 -8.89 7.09
CA LEU A 124 -13.09 -7.72 7.82
C LEU A 124 -14.12 -6.57 7.81
N GLU A 125 -14.85 -6.39 6.70
CA GLU A 125 -15.96 -5.42 6.65
C GLU A 125 -17.13 -5.83 7.55
N GLN A 126 -17.51 -7.11 7.54
CA GLN A 126 -18.57 -7.64 8.41
C GLN A 126 -18.23 -7.54 9.89
N LEU A 127 -16.96 -7.77 10.24
CA LEU A 127 -16.45 -7.60 11.61
C LEU A 127 -16.27 -6.14 12.02
N GLY A 128 -16.58 -5.18 11.14
CA GLY A 128 -16.50 -3.76 11.46
C GLY A 128 -15.08 -3.18 11.47
N ALA A 129 -14.10 -3.83 10.86
CA ALA A 129 -12.70 -3.37 10.84
C ALA A 129 -12.52 -1.95 10.27
N TYR A 130 -13.47 -1.48 9.46
CA TYR A 130 -13.49 -0.17 8.82
C TYR A 130 -14.56 0.77 9.38
N ALA A 131 -15.16 0.42 10.52
CA ALA A 131 -16.21 1.24 11.14
C ALA A 131 -15.65 2.61 11.58
N GLU A 132 -16.51 3.62 11.64
CA GLU A 132 -16.10 4.97 12.10
C GLU A 132 -15.56 4.96 13.55
N SER A 133 -16.01 4.01 14.38
CA SER A 133 -15.53 3.78 15.74
C SER A 133 -14.05 3.44 15.80
N GLU A 134 -13.52 2.80 14.75
CA GLU A 134 -12.10 2.48 14.64
C GLU A 134 -11.24 3.73 14.41
N ALA A 135 -11.83 4.85 13.99
CA ALA A 135 -11.17 6.14 13.78
C ALA A 135 -9.89 6.04 12.92
N LEU A 136 -9.88 5.17 11.91
CA LEU A 136 -8.74 5.01 11.01
C LEU A 136 -8.57 6.23 10.11
N ASP A 137 -7.32 6.69 9.94
CA ASP A 137 -6.94 7.64 8.91
C ASP A 137 -6.70 6.93 7.57
N TYR A 138 -6.14 5.71 7.64
CA TYR A 138 -5.75 4.92 6.46
C TYR A 138 -6.06 3.44 6.61
N VAL A 139 -6.41 2.82 5.47
CA VAL A 139 -6.31 1.39 5.24
C VAL A 139 -5.37 1.17 4.06
N PHE A 140 -4.29 0.41 4.27
CA PHE A 140 -3.35 0.00 3.23
C PHE A 140 -3.59 -1.46 2.85
N TYR A 141 -3.87 -1.72 1.58
CA TYR A 141 -3.90 -3.04 1.00
C TYR A 141 -2.55 -3.32 0.33
N ASP A 142 -1.78 -4.25 0.87
CA ASP A 142 -0.54 -4.73 0.25
C ASP A 142 -0.86 -5.90 -0.68
N VAL A 143 -0.96 -5.61 -1.98
CA VAL A 143 -1.52 -6.54 -2.96
C VAL A 143 -0.43 -7.33 -3.67
N LEU A 144 -0.61 -8.64 -3.83
CA LEU A 144 0.28 -9.48 -4.64
C LEU A 144 0.31 -8.99 -6.09
N GLY A 145 1.43 -8.59 -6.49
CA GLY A 145 2.04 -7.91 -7.56
C GLY A 145 1.52 -7.69 -8.93
N ASP A 146 1.78 -8.60 -9.81
CA ASP A 146 1.83 -8.36 -11.25
C ASP A 146 0.67 -8.98 -12.05
N VAL A 147 -0.22 -9.67 -11.37
CA VAL A 147 -1.35 -10.35 -12.01
C VAL A 147 -2.65 -9.64 -11.65
N VAL A 148 -3.18 -8.89 -12.60
CA VAL A 148 -4.54 -8.32 -12.50
C VAL A 148 -5.59 -9.43 -12.75
N CYS A 149 -5.39 -10.63 -12.15
CA CYS A 149 -6.43 -11.66 -12.17
C CYS A 149 -7.53 -11.31 -11.16
N GLY A 150 -8.72 -11.85 -11.39
CA GLY A 150 -9.96 -11.40 -10.76
C GLY A 150 -9.94 -11.12 -9.26
N GLY A 151 -9.18 -11.88 -8.46
CA GLY A 151 -9.11 -11.71 -7.02
C GLY A 151 -8.13 -10.61 -6.57
N PHE A 152 -6.95 -10.53 -7.20
CA PHE A 152 -5.98 -9.49 -6.90
C PHE A 152 -6.38 -8.12 -7.45
N ALA A 153 -7.27 -8.07 -8.43
CA ALA A 153 -7.90 -6.83 -8.89
C ALA A 153 -9.05 -6.36 -7.98
N MET A 154 -9.43 -7.14 -6.97
CA MET A 154 -10.60 -6.84 -6.15
C MET A 154 -10.52 -5.47 -5.45
N PRO A 155 -9.40 -5.06 -4.85
CA PRO A 155 -9.33 -3.72 -4.27
C PRO A 155 -9.61 -2.61 -5.28
N ILE A 156 -9.21 -2.81 -6.55
CA ILE A 156 -9.48 -1.89 -7.66
C ILE A 156 -10.93 -2.04 -8.16
N ARG A 157 -11.35 -3.27 -8.45
CA ARG A 157 -12.61 -3.58 -9.13
C ARG A 157 -13.85 -3.23 -8.30
N GLU A 158 -13.81 -3.49 -7.00
CA GLU A 158 -14.96 -3.29 -6.10
C GLU A 158 -14.87 -1.99 -5.29
N GLY A 159 -13.96 -1.08 -5.68
CA GLY A 159 -13.82 0.21 -5.02
C GLY A 159 -13.38 0.12 -3.55
N LYS A 160 -12.77 -1.02 -3.15
CA LYS A 160 -12.23 -1.18 -1.80
C LYS A 160 -11.05 -0.26 -1.57
N ALA A 161 -10.21 -0.01 -2.59
CA ALA A 161 -9.20 1.02 -2.61
C ALA A 161 -9.57 2.12 -3.61
N GLN A 162 -9.43 3.35 -3.20
CA GLN A 162 -9.69 4.53 -4.04
C GLN A 162 -8.39 5.11 -4.61
N GLU A 163 -7.28 4.87 -3.93
CA GLU A 163 -5.96 5.37 -4.30
C GLU A 163 -5.01 4.22 -4.56
N ILE A 164 -4.38 4.22 -5.72
CA ILE A 164 -3.39 3.20 -6.09
C ILE A 164 -2.02 3.87 -6.19
N TYR A 165 -1.02 3.29 -5.52
CA TYR A 165 0.38 3.59 -5.77
C TYR A 165 1.06 2.36 -6.35
N ILE A 166 1.96 2.57 -7.30
CA ILE A 166 2.67 1.48 -7.97
C ILE A 166 4.15 1.58 -7.63
N VAL A 167 4.66 0.54 -6.95
CA VAL A 167 6.10 0.38 -6.74
C VAL A 167 6.72 -0.16 -8.01
N VAL A 168 7.71 0.55 -8.53
CA VAL A 168 8.37 0.28 -9.81
C VAL A 168 9.88 0.46 -9.67
N SER A 169 10.65 -0.06 -10.62
CA SER A 169 12.08 0.20 -10.81
C SER A 169 12.38 0.43 -12.27
N GLY A 170 13.61 0.82 -12.59
CA GLY A 170 14.08 1.00 -13.97
C GLY A 170 14.20 -0.29 -14.79
N GLU A 171 13.94 -1.45 -14.21
CA GLU A 171 13.92 -2.72 -14.92
C GLU A 171 12.72 -2.81 -15.87
N MET A 172 12.93 -3.24 -17.12
CA MET A 172 11.88 -3.33 -18.14
C MET A 172 10.63 -4.04 -17.64
N MET A 173 10.79 -5.20 -16.99
CA MET A 173 9.64 -6.00 -16.53
C MET A 173 8.89 -5.34 -15.38
N ALA A 174 9.54 -4.45 -14.60
CA ALA A 174 8.87 -3.68 -13.56
C ALA A 174 8.03 -2.56 -14.19
N MET A 175 8.56 -1.87 -15.19
CA MET A 175 7.85 -0.84 -15.95
C MET A 175 6.68 -1.44 -16.76
N TYR A 176 6.87 -2.62 -17.36
CA TYR A 176 5.81 -3.37 -18.02
C TYR A 176 4.67 -3.75 -17.09
N ALA A 177 5.00 -4.25 -15.89
CA ALA A 177 4.01 -4.56 -14.87
C ALA A 177 3.25 -3.30 -14.42
N ALA A 178 3.96 -2.18 -14.18
CA ALA A 178 3.35 -0.90 -13.84
C ALA A 178 2.36 -0.43 -14.91
N ASN A 179 2.75 -0.52 -16.18
CA ASN A 179 1.87 -0.15 -17.30
C ASN A 179 0.62 -1.05 -17.39
N ASN A 180 0.75 -2.35 -17.12
CA ASN A 180 -0.41 -3.26 -17.10
C ASN A 180 -1.35 -3.00 -15.91
N ILE A 181 -0.81 -2.62 -14.74
CA ILE A 181 -1.61 -2.18 -13.61
C ILE A 181 -2.40 -0.91 -13.99
N CYS A 182 -1.77 0.04 -14.70
CA CYS A 182 -2.44 1.23 -15.22
C CYS A 182 -3.60 0.88 -16.16
N LYS A 183 -3.46 -0.12 -17.05
CA LYS A 183 -4.58 -0.64 -17.87
C LYS A 183 -5.74 -1.16 -17.00
N GLY A 184 -5.41 -1.84 -15.90
CA GLY A 184 -6.40 -2.29 -14.91
C GLY A 184 -7.13 -1.11 -14.25
N ILE A 185 -6.41 -0.07 -13.86
CA ILE A 185 -7.00 1.14 -13.26
C ILE A 185 -7.97 1.80 -14.26
N VAL A 186 -7.56 2.00 -15.52
CA VAL A 186 -8.44 2.58 -16.56
C VAL A 186 -9.74 1.78 -16.70
N LYS A 187 -9.62 0.44 -16.74
CA LYS A 187 -10.78 -0.45 -16.90
C LYS A 187 -11.84 -0.29 -15.79
N PHE A 188 -11.40 -0.01 -14.56
CA PHE A 188 -12.28 0.04 -13.39
C PHE A 188 -12.49 1.45 -12.84
N ALA A 189 -11.87 2.48 -13.44
CA ALA A 189 -11.92 3.85 -12.95
C ALA A 189 -13.34 4.44 -12.88
N GLU A 190 -14.21 4.11 -13.85
CA GLU A 190 -15.57 4.61 -13.90
C GLU A 190 -16.48 3.92 -12.87
N ALA A 191 -16.39 2.59 -12.77
CA ALA A 191 -17.27 1.80 -11.90
C ALA A 191 -16.83 1.86 -10.42
N GLY A 192 -15.52 1.86 -10.15
CA GLY A 192 -14.96 1.75 -8.79
C GLY A 192 -14.43 3.06 -8.20
N GLY A 193 -14.39 4.16 -8.97
CA GLY A 193 -13.84 5.44 -8.49
C GLY A 193 -12.33 5.42 -8.21
N VAL A 194 -11.63 4.35 -8.61
CA VAL A 194 -10.21 4.17 -8.37
C VAL A 194 -9.35 5.13 -9.21
N ARG A 195 -8.26 5.62 -8.62
CA ARG A 195 -7.33 6.56 -9.26
C ARG A 195 -5.90 6.18 -8.94
N LEU A 196 -4.99 6.48 -9.87
CA LEU A 196 -3.55 6.39 -9.66
C LEU A 196 -3.07 7.62 -8.88
N GLY A 197 -2.47 7.40 -7.70
CA GLY A 197 -1.84 8.42 -6.88
C GLY A 197 -0.42 8.73 -7.32
N GLY A 198 0.24 7.77 -7.95
CA GLY A 198 1.58 7.95 -8.50
C GLY A 198 2.44 6.70 -8.46
N LEU A 199 3.68 6.86 -8.95
CA LEU A 199 4.72 5.84 -8.95
C LEU A 199 5.66 6.04 -7.76
N ILE A 200 6.08 4.95 -7.13
CA ILE A 200 7.13 4.92 -6.11
C ILE A 200 8.30 4.16 -6.73
N CYS A 201 9.40 4.86 -7.02
CA CYS A 201 10.59 4.19 -7.53
C CYS A 201 11.35 3.54 -6.37
N ASN A 202 11.39 2.21 -6.33
CA ASN A 202 12.27 1.46 -5.42
C ASN A 202 13.51 1.01 -6.20
N SER A 203 14.59 1.74 -6.06
CA SER A 203 15.78 1.65 -6.90
C SER A 203 16.39 0.25 -6.93
N ARG A 204 16.74 -0.18 -8.14
CA ARG A 204 17.57 -1.36 -8.44
C ARG A 204 18.95 -0.97 -8.94
N LYS A 205 19.30 0.34 -8.89
CA LYS A 205 20.55 0.92 -9.39
C LYS A 205 20.70 0.71 -10.90
N VAL A 206 19.60 0.82 -11.62
CA VAL A 206 19.61 0.91 -13.08
C VAL A 206 20.11 2.29 -13.48
N ASP A 207 20.85 2.40 -14.57
CA ASP A 207 21.36 3.69 -15.05
C ASP A 207 20.21 4.64 -15.38
N ASN A 208 20.35 5.92 -15.01
CA ASN A 208 19.34 6.97 -15.19
C ASN A 208 17.94 6.62 -14.65
N GLU A 209 17.88 5.74 -13.64
CA GLU A 209 16.64 5.14 -13.14
C GLU A 209 15.63 6.19 -12.69
N GLN A 210 16.08 7.23 -11.99
CA GLN A 210 15.20 8.27 -11.48
C GLN A 210 14.55 9.07 -12.61
N GLU A 211 15.34 9.51 -13.57
CA GLU A 211 14.91 10.29 -14.72
C GLU A 211 13.98 9.46 -15.62
N MET A 212 14.31 8.18 -15.79
CA MET A 212 13.50 7.25 -16.58
C MET A 212 12.13 7.00 -15.95
N ILE A 213 12.06 6.78 -14.64
CA ILE A 213 10.78 6.58 -13.95
C ILE A 213 9.97 7.88 -13.88
N GLN A 214 10.64 9.04 -13.77
CA GLN A 214 9.95 10.31 -13.91
C GLN A 214 9.32 10.47 -15.30
N ALA A 215 10.05 10.16 -16.36
CA ALA A 215 9.53 10.20 -17.73
C ALA A 215 8.40 9.18 -17.97
N LEU A 216 8.46 8.01 -17.33
CA LEU A 216 7.34 7.06 -17.33
C LEU A 216 6.10 7.67 -16.66
N ALA A 217 6.28 8.30 -15.50
CA ALA A 217 5.18 8.94 -14.78
C ALA A 217 4.53 10.05 -15.63
N ASP A 218 5.34 10.90 -16.27
CA ASP A 218 4.86 11.97 -17.14
C ASP A 218 4.05 11.44 -18.33
N LYS A 219 4.53 10.37 -18.97
CA LYS A 219 3.81 9.71 -20.08
C LYS A 219 2.51 9.05 -19.64
N LEU A 220 2.46 8.51 -18.43
CA LEU A 220 1.23 7.96 -17.82
C LEU A 220 0.26 9.05 -17.36
N GLY A 221 0.67 10.32 -17.37
CA GLY A 221 -0.12 11.46 -16.88
C GLY A 221 -0.22 11.53 -15.36
N THR A 222 0.79 11.01 -14.65
CA THR A 222 0.87 10.98 -13.18
C THR A 222 2.19 11.60 -12.69
N GLN A 223 2.59 11.28 -11.47
CA GLN A 223 3.83 11.76 -10.85
C GLN A 223 4.65 10.60 -10.29
N MET A 224 5.96 10.75 -10.20
CA MET A 224 6.78 9.96 -9.31
C MET A 224 6.68 10.57 -7.91
N ILE A 225 6.01 9.86 -6.99
CA ILE A 225 5.85 10.31 -5.60
C ILE A 225 7.19 10.43 -4.91
N HIS A 226 8.01 9.39 -5.04
CA HIS A 226 9.32 9.35 -4.40
C HIS A 226 10.24 8.35 -5.07
N PHE A 227 11.52 8.68 -5.07
CA PHE A 227 12.60 7.77 -5.39
C PHE A 227 13.20 7.26 -4.08
N VAL A 228 13.09 5.95 -3.82
CA VAL A 228 13.66 5.28 -2.65
C VAL A 228 14.99 4.67 -3.07
N PRO A 229 16.12 5.22 -2.61
CA PRO A 229 17.44 4.68 -2.93
C PRO A 229 17.60 3.24 -2.42
N ARG A 230 18.38 2.44 -3.15
CA ARG A 230 18.75 1.10 -2.68
C ARG A 230 19.84 1.18 -1.63
N ASP A 231 19.53 0.76 -0.42
CA ASP A 231 20.45 0.70 0.71
C ASP A 231 20.39 -0.67 1.42
N ASN A 232 21.56 -1.17 1.85
CA ASN A 232 21.65 -2.41 2.59
C ASN A 232 21.04 -2.34 4.01
N MET A 233 20.76 -1.13 4.51
CA MET A 233 20.04 -0.93 5.77
C MET A 233 18.66 -1.59 5.74
N VAL A 234 17.99 -1.58 4.59
CA VAL A 234 16.71 -2.28 4.41
C VAL A 234 16.84 -3.77 4.73
N GLN A 235 17.85 -4.45 4.17
CA GLN A 235 18.07 -5.87 4.44
C GLN A 235 18.47 -6.14 5.89
N ARG A 236 19.27 -5.24 6.51
CA ARG A 236 19.64 -5.35 7.93
C ARG A 236 18.40 -5.24 8.82
N ALA A 237 17.51 -4.30 8.53
CA ALA A 237 16.24 -4.14 9.24
C ALA A 237 15.35 -5.38 9.07
N GLU A 238 15.21 -5.89 7.85
CA GLU A 238 14.40 -7.10 7.54
C GLU A 238 14.91 -8.36 8.27
N ILE A 239 16.23 -8.59 8.34
CA ILE A 239 16.84 -9.69 9.10
C ILE A 239 16.51 -9.53 10.59
N ASN A 240 16.49 -8.30 11.10
CA ASN A 240 16.12 -7.98 12.48
C ASN A 240 14.60 -7.89 12.68
N ARG A 241 13.80 -8.22 11.65
CA ARG A 241 12.33 -8.26 11.69
C ARG A 241 11.69 -6.92 12.03
N LYS A 242 12.29 -5.83 11.58
CA LYS A 242 11.87 -4.46 11.84
C LYS A 242 11.77 -3.66 10.55
N THR A 243 10.96 -2.61 10.56
CA THR A 243 11.07 -1.55 9.55
C THR A 243 12.40 -0.81 9.75
N VAL A 244 12.87 -0.11 8.72
CA VAL A 244 14.09 0.71 8.84
C VAL A 244 13.92 1.79 9.91
N ILE A 245 12.72 2.38 9.96
CA ILE A 245 12.35 3.41 10.94
C ILE A 245 12.43 2.88 12.38
N ASP A 246 12.00 1.64 12.63
CA ASP A 246 12.08 1.01 13.96
C ASP A 246 13.50 0.49 14.28
N TYR A 247 14.25 0.04 13.25
CA TYR A 247 15.56 -0.56 13.44
C TYR A 247 16.65 0.48 13.71
N ASP A 248 16.71 1.51 12.88
CA ASP A 248 17.65 2.62 12.99
C ASP A 248 16.97 3.93 12.61
N PRO A 249 16.27 4.56 13.57
CA PRO A 249 15.50 5.79 13.33
C PRO A 249 16.35 6.97 12.82
N GLY A 250 17.65 6.97 13.09
CA GLY A 250 18.59 8.03 12.70
C GLY A 250 19.23 7.82 11.33
N HIS A 251 19.01 6.68 10.68
CA HIS A 251 19.63 6.38 9.40
C HIS A 251 18.95 7.18 8.25
N PRO A 252 19.73 7.68 7.26
CA PRO A 252 19.16 8.39 6.11
C PRO A 252 18.05 7.63 5.37
N GLN A 253 18.17 6.30 5.29
CA GLN A 253 17.13 5.46 4.67
C GLN A 253 15.79 5.50 5.44
N ALA A 254 15.81 5.72 6.76
CA ALA A 254 14.57 5.95 7.52
C ALA A 254 13.90 7.27 7.13
N ASP A 255 14.70 8.31 6.85
CA ASP A 255 14.17 9.61 6.40
C ASP A 255 13.58 9.53 4.98
N GLU A 256 14.11 8.67 4.11
CA GLU A 256 13.48 8.40 2.80
C GLU A 256 12.05 7.86 2.97
N TYR A 257 11.83 6.91 3.88
CA TYR A 257 10.51 6.37 4.14
C TYR A 257 9.57 7.36 4.87
N ARG A 258 10.11 8.18 5.78
CA ARG A 258 9.35 9.31 6.36
C ARG A 258 8.93 10.33 5.31
N THR A 259 9.82 10.61 4.36
CA THR A 259 9.55 11.51 3.24
C THR A 259 8.48 10.93 2.32
N LEU A 260 8.54 9.64 2.01
CA LEU A 260 7.51 8.93 1.24
C LEU A 260 6.16 9.01 1.95
N ALA A 261 6.11 8.73 3.26
CA ALA A 261 4.89 8.82 4.07
C ALA A 261 4.28 10.22 4.04
N LYS A 262 5.10 11.27 4.21
CA LYS A 262 4.66 12.67 4.12
C LYS A 262 4.12 13.01 2.73
N LYS A 263 4.78 12.56 1.67
CA LYS A 263 4.35 12.79 0.29
C LYS A 263 3.02 12.09 -0.02
N ILE A 264 2.81 10.87 0.47
CA ILE A 264 1.53 10.17 0.33
C ILE A 264 0.43 10.89 1.14
N ASP A 265 0.72 11.32 2.38
CA ASP A 265 -0.29 12.03 3.21
C ASP A 265 -0.73 13.36 2.57
N GLY A 266 0.20 14.08 1.97
CA GLY A 266 -0.05 15.36 1.28
C GLY A 266 -0.47 15.23 -0.18
N ASN A 267 -0.60 14.02 -0.73
CA ASN A 267 -0.89 13.86 -2.16
C ASN A 267 -2.37 14.08 -2.49
N ASP A 268 -2.64 15.11 -3.27
CA ASP A 268 -3.96 15.43 -3.82
C ASP A 268 -4.10 15.03 -5.31
N MET A 269 -3.00 14.70 -5.99
CA MET A 269 -3.01 14.28 -7.39
C MET A 269 -3.47 12.83 -7.51
N LYS A 270 -4.64 12.63 -8.13
CA LYS A 270 -5.27 11.32 -8.35
C LYS A 270 -5.86 11.31 -9.75
N VAL A 271 -5.28 10.49 -10.62
CA VAL A 271 -5.58 10.51 -12.06
C VAL A 271 -6.08 9.17 -12.58
N ILE A 272 -6.76 9.19 -13.71
CA ILE A 272 -6.91 8.03 -14.57
C ILE A 272 -5.67 8.02 -15.48
N PRO A 273 -4.79 7.01 -15.39
CA PRO A 273 -3.56 7.02 -16.16
C PRO A 273 -3.80 6.80 -17.65
N THR A 274 -2.82 7.18 -18.46
CA THR A 274 -2.76 6.89 -19.91
C THR A 274 -1.73 5.80 -20.16
N PRO A 275 -2.12 4.51 -20.22
CA PRO A 275 -1.16 3.42 -20.45
C PRO A 275 -0.49 3.53 -21.80
N LEU A 276 0.81 3.20 -21.84
CA LEU A 276 1.63 3.21 -23.06
C LEU A 276 1.43 1.94 -23.89
N LYS A 277 1.71 2.05 -25.19
CA LYS A 277 1.98 0.88 -26.03
C LYS A 277 3.33 0.28 -25.69
N ILE A 278 3.54 -0.98 -26.08
CA ILE A 278 4.78 -1.68 -25.74
C ILE A 278 6.01 -1.05 -26.40
N ASP A 279 5.88 -0.64 -27.65
CA ASP A 279 6.92 0.05 -28.42
C ASP A 279 7.31 1.41 -27.81
N GLU A 280 6.35 2.13 -27.25
CA GLU A 280 6.62 3.38 -26.53
C GLU A 280 7.36 3.15 -25.21
N LEU A 281 7.08 2.03 -24.53
CA LEU A 281 7.77 1.64 -23.31
C LEU A 281 9.22 1.18 -23.61
N GLU A 282 9.39 0.37 -24.65
CA GLU A 282 10.71 -0.06 -25.11
C GLU A 282 11.56 1.13 -25.56
N LYS A 283 10.97 2.06 -26.30
CA LYS A 283 11.64 3.29 -26.71
C LYS A 283 12.10 4.11 -25.50
N LEU A 284 11.30 4.20 -24.44
CA LEU A 284 11.67 4.91 -23.22
C LEU A 284 12.96 4.32 -22.62
N LEU A 285 13.09 3.00 -22.57
CA LEU A 285 14.28 2.31 -22.08
C LEU A 285 15.51 2.60 -22.94
N ILE A 286 15.33 2.62 -24.26
CA ILE A 286 16.42 2.92 -25.22
C ILE A 286 16.87 4.38 -25.06
N ASP A 287 15.93 5.32 -24.97
CA ASP A 287 16.21 6.75 -24.85
C ASP A 287 17.00 7.09 -23.56
N TYR A 288 16.89 6.25 -22.51
CA TYR A 288 17.65 6.38 -21.25
C TYR A 288 18.90 5.49 -21.17
N GLY A 289 19.30 4.86 -22.30
CA GLY A 289 20.60 4.19 -22.46
C GLY A 289 20.68 2.77 -21.93
N ILE A 290 19.54 2.10 -21.67
CA ILE A 290 19.53 0.71 -21.19
C ILE A 290 19.71 -0.31 -22.32
N ALA A 291 19.46 0.07 -23.57
CA ALA A 291 19.73 -0.75 -24.74
C ALA A 291 20.81 -0.06 -25.59
N ALA A 292 22.00 -0.59 -25.57
CA ALA A 292 23.07 -0.29 -26.52
C ALA A 292 23.12 -1.38 -27.62
#